data_575e2bef8ef6dc8f7a377c9495693fb3
#
_entry.id   575e2bef8ef6dc8f7a377c9495693fb3
#
_cell.length_a   1.000
_cell.length_b   1.000
_cell.length_c   1.000
_cell.angle_alpha   90.00
_cell.angle_beta   90.00
_cell.angle_gamma   90.00
#
_symmetry.space_group_name_H-M   'P 1'
#
loop_
_entity.id
_entity.type
_entity.pdbx_description
1 polymer ?
#
loop_
_entity_poly.entity_id
_entity_poly.type
_entity_poly.pdbx_seq_one_letter_code
_entity_poly.pdbx_strand_id
1 'polypeptide(L)'
;MKLVFLIGSQREGSLNKLLAKEIEKEFADYDIVEYYPNDFKIFNQDLEHPEEAWIKKIREDIREAEGVIIASPEYNYSVPGTVKNMVDWLSRPNDEEKYLIGGKNFAVVGVTQGLDGTRLAQKELIAVLHQLRANIDASNFMAVPFADTEGKFIADNKKRIKDFADKFKKFIEK
;
A
#
# COMPACT_ATOMS: atom_id res chain seq x y z
N MET A 1 3.65 -3.87 17.69
CA MET A 1 3.01 -4.26 16.40
C MET A 1 3.70 -3.52 15.28
N LYS A 2 3.88 -4.14 14.10
CA LYS A 2 4.54 -3.54 12.93
C LYS A 2 3.52 -3.33 11.82
N LEU A 3 3.61 -2.20 11.10
CA LEU A 3 2.88 -1.95 9.86
C LEU A 3 3.85 -1.60 8.73
N VAL A 4 3.56 -2.08 7.53
CA VAL A 4 4.31 -1.70 6.34
C VAL A 4 3.44 -0.80 5.46
N PHE A 5 4.00 0.32 5.03
CA PHE A 5 3.41 1.20 4.02
C PHE A 5 4.14 1.03 2.69
N LEU A 6 3.40 0.68 1.65
CA LEU A 6 3.88 0.67 0.28
C LEU A 6 3.38 1.94 -0.41
N ILE A 7 4.24 2.91 -0.59
CA ILE A 7 3.88 4.24 -1.11
C ILE A 7 4.21 4.30 -2.60
N GLY A 8 3.19 4.15 -3.44
CA GLY A 8 3.31 3.93 -4.90
C GLY A 8 3.79 5.11 -5.74
N SER A 9 4.12 6.26 -5.15
CA SER A 9 4.54 7.46 -5.89
C SER A 9 5.97 7.86 -5.58
N GLN A 10 6.76 8.09 -6.63
CA GLN A 10 8.15 8.56 -6.54
C GLN A 10 8.28 10.08 -6.55
N ARG A 11 7.21 10.82 -6.85
CA ARG A 11 7.24 12.28 -6.97
C ARG A 11 7.51 12.93 -5.61
N GLU A 12 8.41 13.92 -5.54
CA GLU A 12 8.74 14.65 -4.30
C GLU A 12 7.49 15.25 -3.64
N GLY A 13 6.69 15.99 -4.37
CA GLY A 13 5.41 16.56 -3.90
C GLY A 13 4.24 15.58 -3.99
N SER A 14 4.43 14.31 -3.68
CA SER A 14 3.39 13.29 -3.79
C SER A 14 2.27 13.48 -2.77
N LEU A 15 1.04 13.68 -3.24
CA LEU A 15 -0.15 13.72 -2.39
C LEU A 15 -0.40 12.37 -1.69
N ASN A 16 -0.08 11.25 -2.35
CA ASN A 16 -0.20 9.92 -1.76
C ASN A 16 0.80 9.70 -0.62
N LYS A 17 2.01 10.27 -0.72
CA LYS A 17 2.95 10.30 0.39
C LYS A 17 2.43 11.13 1.56
N LEU A 18 1.85 12.31 1.29
CA LEU A 18 1.23 13.15 2.33
C LEU A 18 0.08 12.40 3.02
N LEU A 19 -0.80 11.75 2.25
CA LEU A 19 -1.89 10.96 2.81
C LEU A 19 -1.38 9.81 3.67
N ALA A 20 -0.37 9.07 3.22
CA ALA A 20 0.24 7.99 3.99
C ALA A 20 0.79 8.50 5.32
N LYS A 21 1.53 9.62 5.31
CA LYS A 21 2.08 10.25 6.51
C LYS A 21 1.00 10.72 7.51
N GLU A 22 -0.15 11.15 7.03
CA GLU A 22 -1.26 11.50 7.93
C GLU A 22 -1.93 10.25 8.51
N ILE A 23 -2.05 9.18 7.73
CA ILE A 23 -2.55 7.89 8.22
C ILE A 23 -1.60 7.30 9.27
N GLU A 24 -0.29 7.35 9.07
CA GLU A 24 0.72 6.87 10.03
C GLU A 24 0.57 7.49 11.42
N LYS A 25 0.18 8.75 11.52
CA LYS A 25 -0.05 9.42 12.83
C LYS A 25 -1.13 8.73 13.66
N GLU A 26 -2.09 8.09 13.01
CA GLU A 26 -3.13 7.32 13.69
C GLU A 26 -2.62 5.97 14.23
N PHE A 27 -1.40 5.55 13.85
CA PHE A 27 -0.72 4.33 14.28
C PHE A 27 0.55 4.62 15.10
N ALA A 28 0.53 5.67 15.94
CA ALA A 28 1.69 6.13 16.70
C ALA A 28 2.33 5.05 17.60
N ASP A 29 1.57 4.04 18.00
CA ASP A 29 2.03 2.93 18.84
C ASP A 29 2.59 1.74 18.03
N TYR A 30 2.63 1.86 16.69
CA TYR A 30 3.14 0.83 15.78
C TYR A 30 4.55 1.18 15.29
N ASP A 31 5.34 0.14 15.06
CA ASP A 31 6.60 0.25 14.30
C ASP A 31 6.26 0.37 12.81
N ILE A 32 6.51 1.54 12.22
CA ILE A 32 6.15 1.85 10.84
C ILE A 32 7.37 1.68 9.94
N VAL A 33 7.23 0.87 8.90
CA VAL A 33 8.22 0.69 7.84
C VAL A 33 7.63 1.13 6.51
N GLU A 34 8.35 1.95 5.77
CA GLU A 34 7.91 2.47 4.47
C GLU A 34 8.78 1.93 3.35
N TYR A 35 8.14 1.58 2.24
CA TYR A 35 8.80 1.25 0.99
C TYR A 35 8.23 2.05 -0.17
N TYR A 36 9.11 2.40 -1.08
CA TYR A 36 8.82 3.20 -2.27
C TYR A 36 9.19 2.42 -3.53
N PRO A 37 8.69 2.82 -4.72
CA PRO A 37 9.05 2.15 -5.97
C PRO A 37 10.57 2.05 -6.23
N ASN A 38 11.36 3.03 -5.74
CA ASN A 38 12.82 3.01 -5.88
C ASN A 38 13.53 1.94 -5.06
N ASP A 39 12.84 1.37 -4.06
CA ASP A 39 13.36 0.26 -3.27
C ASP A 39 13.23 -1.08 -4.00
N PHE A 40 12.52 -1.08 -5.14
CA PHE A 40 12.26 -2.26 -5.97
C PHE A 40 12.94 -2.13 -7.33
N LYS A 41 13.67 -3.15 -7.73
CA LYS A 41 14.09 -3.29 -9.14
C LYS A 41 12.87 -3.55 -10.04
N ILE A 42 13.01 -3.27 -11.32
CA ILE A 42 11.98 -3.72 -12.28
C ILE A 42 11.92 -5.25 -12.23
N PHE A 43 10.73 -5.79 -12.12
CA PHE A 43 10.50 -7.22 -12.01
C PHE A 43 11.05 -7.95 -13.23
N ASN A 44 11.88 -8.93 -12.94
CA ASN A 44 12.39 -9.88 -13.91
C ASN A 44 12.52 -11.24 -13.23
N GLN A 45 11.86 -12.22 -13.79
CA GLN A 45 11.81 -13.58 -13.26
C GLN A 45 13.20 -14.23 -13.16
N ASP A 46 14.14 -13.87 -14.02
CA ASP A 46 15.52 -14.37 -13.99
C ASP A 46 16.30 -13.89 -12.75
N LEU A 47 15.77 -12.88 -12.03
CA LEU A 47 16.38 -12.32 -10.83
C LEU A 47 15.72 -12.82 -9.53
N GLU A 48 14.81 -13.78 -9.61
CA GLU A 48 14.17 -14.33 -8.41
C GLU A 48 15.12 -15.16 -7.54
N HIS A 49 16.08 -15.82 -8.19
CA HIS A 49 17.03 -16.71 -7.52
C HIS A 49 18.47 -16.50 -8.00
N PRO A 50 19.48 -16.40 -7.08
CA PRO A 50 19.27 -16.32 -5.62
C PRO A 50 18.59 -15.02 -5.21
N GLU A 51 17.76 -15.08 -4.16
CA GLU A 51 17.05 -13.91 -3.63
C GLU A 51 18.04 -12.83 -3.15
N GLU A 52 17.93 -11.63 -3.70
CA GLU A 52 18.81 -10.52 -3.34
C GLU A 52 18.46 -9.92 -1.97
N ALA A 53 19.47 -9.36 -1.27
CA ALA A 53 19.31 -8.84 0.09
C ALA A 53 18.21 -7.77 0.23
N TRP A 54 18.01 -6.92 -0.80
CA TRP A 54 17.01 -5.86 -0.76
C TRP A 54 15.57 -6.43 -0.72
N ILE A 55 15.26 -7.41 -1.55
CA ILE A 55 13.91 -8.01 -1.57
C ILE A 55 13.70 -8.90 -0.35
N LYS A 56 14.73 -9.61 0.09
CA LYS A 56 14.68 -10.39 1.32
C LYS A 56 14.27 -9.53 2.51
N LYS A 57 14.91 -8.36 2.68
CA LYS A 57 14.58 -7.42 3.75
C LYS A 57 13.12 -6.94 3.70
N ILE A 58 12.62 -6.59 2.50
CA ILE A 58 11.24 -6.15 2.32
C ILE A 58 10.27 -7.27 2.69
N ARG A 59 10.55 -8.50 2.28
CA ARG A 59 9.72 -9.67 2.58
C ARG A 59 9.71 -9.98 4.08
N GLU A 60 10.85 -9.87 4.76
CA GLU A 60 10.95 -10.04 6.22
C GLU A 60 10.05 -9.02 6.94
N ASP A 61 10.11 -7.75 6.59
CA ASP A 61 9.26 -6.72 7.21
C ASP A 61 7.77 -6.96 6.96
N ILE A 62 7.40 -7.38 5.75
CA ILE A 62 6.00 -7.72 5.45
C ILE A 62 5.56 -8.96 6.22
N ARG A 63 6.42 -9.98 6.35
CA ARG A 63 6.12 -11.19 7.11
C ARG A 63 5.83 -10.88 8.57
N GLU A 64 6.63 -10.00 9.18
CA GLU A 64 6.50 -9.59 10.57
C GLU A 64 5.36 -8.57 10.81
N ALA A 65 4.90 -7.89 9.78
CA ALA A 65 3.85 -6.89 9.92
C ALA A 65 2.48 -7.50 10.21
N GLU A 66 1.70 -6.83 11.06
CA GLU A 66 0.28 -7.14 11.28
C GLU A 66 -0.57 -6.80 10.05
N GLY A 67 -0.15 -5.80 9.30
CA GLY A 67 -0.82 -5.39 8.08
C GLY A 67 0.03 -4.54 7.16
N VAL A 68 -0.45 -4.40 5.93
CA VAL A 68 0.19 -3.61 4.87
C VAL A 68 -0.80 -2.60 4.32
N ILE A 69 -0.42 -1.34 4.24
CA ILE A 69 -1.23 -0.27 3.63
C ILE A 69 -0.56 0.16 2.33
N ILE A 70 -1.27 0.07 1.22
CA ILE A 70 -0.79 0.53 -0.09
C ILE A 70 -1.40 1.90 -0.39
N ALA A 71 -0.57 2.95 -0.42
CA ALA A 71 -0.95 4.29 -0.85
C ALA A 71 -0.66 4.45 -2.35
N SER A 72 -1.67 4.22 -3.19
CA SER A 72 -1.51 4.18 -4.65
C SER A 72 -2.06 5.43 -5.34
N PRO A 73 -1.28 6.11 -6.16
CA PRO A 73 -1.83 7.02 -7.16
C PRO A 73 -2.62 6.25 -8.23
N GLU A 74 -3.29 6.97 -9.10
CA GLU A 74 -3.94 6.45 -10.30
C GLU A 74 -3.33 7.11 -11.52
N TYR A 75 -2.84 6.33 -12.48
CA TYR A 75 -2.32 6.82 -13.74
C TYR A 75 -3.13 6.20 -14.89
N ASN A 76 -3.68 7.06 -15.74
CA ASN A 76 -4.50 6.61 -16.88
C ASN A 76 -5.61 5.63 -16.46
N TYR A 77 -6.30 5.97 -15.35
CA TYR A 77 -7.43 5.18 -14.80
C TYR A 77 -7.08 3.77 -14.32
N SER A 78 -5.82 3.49 -14.04
CA SER A 78 -5.33 2.15 -13.66
C SER A 78 -4.28 2.21 -12.57
N VAL A 79 -3.90 1.02 -12.06
CA VAL A 79 -2.78 0.83 -11.13
C VAL A 79 -1.48 1.28 -11.81
N PRO A 80 -0.69 2.15 -11.19
CA PRO A 80 0.61 2.51 -11.73
C PRO A 80 1.51 1.31 -11.90
N GLY A 81 2.27 1.26 -13.00
CA GLY A 81 3.23 0.20 -13.25
C GLY A 81 4.22 -0.01 -12.10
N THR A 82 4.57 1.06 -11.40
CA THR A 82 5.43 1.01 -10.20
C THR A 82 4.79 0.25 -9.04
N VAL A 83 3.51 0.46 -8.77
CA VAL A 83 2.76 -0.26 -7.72
C VAL A 83 2.59 -1.73 -8.13
N LYS A 84 2.24 -1.98 -9.39
CA LYS A 84 2.12 -3.36 -9.90
C LYS A 84 3.45 -4.10 -9.78
N ASN A 85 4.57 -3.44 -10.10
CA ASN A 85 5.92 -3.99 -9.95
C ASN A 85 6.24 -4.41 -8.50
N MET A 86 5.87 -3.58 -7.52
CA MET A 86 6.02 -3.93 -6.10
C MET A 86 5.24 -5.20 -5.77
N VAL A 87 3.98 -5.29 -6.20
CA VAL A 87 3.13 -6.48 -5.98
C VAL A 87 3.68 -7.70 -6.70
N ASP A 88 4.22 -7.55 -7.91
CA ASP A 88 4.81 -8.66 -8.67
C ASP A 88 5.97 -9.30 -7.91
N TRP A 89 6.90 -8.51 -7.39
CA TRP A 89 7.98 -9.00 -6.55
C TRP A 89 7.49 -9.71 -5.28
N LEU A 90 6.51 -9.13 -4.59
CA LEU A 90 5.98 -9.65 -3.34
C LEU A 90 5.12 -10.91 -3.52
N SER A 91 4.61 -11.14 -4.72
CA SER A 91 3.78 -12.31 -5.03
C SER A 91 4.59 -13.58 -5.30
N ARG A 92 5.91 -13.45 -5.48
CA ARG A 92 6.75 -14.58 -5.88
C ARG A 92 7.04 -15.50 -4.70
N PRO A 93 7.04 -16.83 -4.91
CA PRO A 93 7.50 -17.77 -3.90
C PRO A 93 9.01 -17.64 -3.67
N ASN A 94 9.47 -18.02 -2.49
CA ASN A 94 10.89 -18.24 -2.21
C ASN A 94 11.07 -19.51 -1.36
N ASP A 95 12.28 -19.76 -0.89
CA ASP A 95 12.60 -20.96 -0.10
C ASP A 95 11.91 -20.98 1.26
N GLU A 96 11.54 -19.81 1.81
CA GLU A 96 10.92 -19.69 3.13
C GLU A 96 9.39 -19.75 3.08
N GLU A 97 8.79 -19.29 1.98
CA GLU A 97 7.34 -19.18 1.87
C GLU A 97 6.84 -19.26 0.42
N LYS A 98 5.71 -19.93 0.25
CA LYS A 98 5.03 -20.01 -1.04
C LYS A 98 4.17 -18.79 -1.33
N TYR A 99 3.62 -18.15 -0.31
CA TYR A 99 2.63 -17.06 -0.43
C TYR A 99 2.84 -15.99 0.64
N LEU A 100 3.71 -15.02 0.40
CA LEU A 100 3.92 -13.89 1.33
C LEU A 100 2.64 -13.04 1.51
N ILE A 101 1.93 -12.77 0.40
CA ILE A 101 0.69 -11.98 0.41
C ILE A 101 -0.49 -12.77 0.97
N GLY A 102 -0.46 -14.09 0.80
CA GLY A 102 -1.58 -14.95 1.19
C GLY A 102 -1.85 -14.94 2.70
N GLY A 103 -3.07 -14.58 3.08
CA GLY A 103 -3.48 -14.44 4.48
C GLY A 103 -3.01 -13.17 5.18
N LYS A 104 -2.14 -12.34 4.54
CA LYS A 104 -1.70 -11.06 5.08
C LYS A 104 -2.80 -10.01 4.95
N ASN A 105 -2.96 -9.18 5.97
CA ASN A 105 -3.95 -8.12 6.00
C ASN A 105 -3.50 -6.92 5.15
N PHE A 106 -4.31 -6.52 4.19
CA PHE A 106 -4.06 -5.38 3.32
C PHE A 106 -5.16 -4.32 3.39
N ALA A 107 -4.78 -3.06 3.24
CA ALA A 107 -5.68 -1.96 2.91
C ALA A 107 -5.11 -1.12 1.77
N VAL A 108 -5.99 -0.45 1.03
CA VAL A 108 -5.61 0.41 -0.09
C VAL A 108 -6.18 1.80 0.10
N VAL A 109 -5.34 2.81 -0.08
CA VAL A 109 -5.71 4.21 -0.01
C VAL A 109 -5.14 4.97 -1.21
N GLY A 110 -5.73 6.11 -1.51
CA GLY A 110 -5.18 6.95 -2.56
C GLY A 110 -5.85 8.31 -2.66
N VAL A 111 -5.13 9.24 -3.25
CA VAL A 111 -5.55 10.63 -3.42
C VAL A 111 -5.13 11.15 -4.79
N THR A 112 -5.99 11.95 -5.41
CA THR A 112 -5.72 12.61 -6.70
C THR A 112 -6.38 13.97 -6.76
N GLN A 113 -5.88 14.84 -7.63
CA GLN A 113 -6.55 16.09 -7.99
C GLN A 113 -7.79 15.88 -8.87
N GLY A 114 -7.92 14.71 -9.49
CA GLY A 114 -9.06 14.36 -10.35
C GLY A 114 -10.30 13.93 -9.57
N LEU A 115 -11.39 13.72 -10.33
CA LEU A 115 -12.73 13.43 -9.82
C LEU A 115 -12.84 12.08 -9.09
N ASP A 116 -12.13 11.05 -9.57
CA ASP A 116 -12.37 9.67 -9.12
C ASP A 116 -11.59 9.26 -7.87
N GLY A 117 -10.66 10.10 -7.40
CA GLY A 117 -9.95 9.85 -6.14
C GLY A 117 -9.15 8.54 -6.13
N THR A 118 -8.60 8.12 -7.27
CA THR A 118 -7.89 6.84 -7.44
C THR A 118 -8.78 5.58 -7.33
N ARG A 119 -10.09 5.72 -7.49
CA ARG A 119 -11.04 4.63 -7.24
C ARG A 119 -10.87 3.46 -8.21
N LEU A 120 -10.54 3.73 -9.48
CA LEU A 120 -10.36 2.67 -10.47
C LEU A 120 -9.10 1.86 -10.20
N ALA A 121 -7.98 2.53 -9.96
CA ALA A 121 -6.74 1.85 -9.55
C ALA A 121 -6.91 1.02 -8.28
N GLN A 122 -7.65 1.53 -7.28
CA GLN A 122 -7.91 0.78 -6.06
C GLN A 122 -8.74 -0.48 -6.32
N LYS A 123 -9.78 -0.42 -7.15
CA LYS A 123 -10.58 -1.60 -7.53
C LYS A 123 -9.74 -2.69 -8.20
N GLU A 124 -8.87 -2.30 -9.15
CA GLU A 124 -7.97 -3.23 -9.82
C GLU A 124 -6.98 -3.84 -8.84
N LEU A 125 -6.38 -3.02 -7.98
CA LEU A 125 -5.40 -3.49 -6.99
C LEU A 125 -6.04 -4.44 -5.98
N ILE A 126 -7.24 -4.14 -5.49
CA ILE A 126 -8.02 -5.03 -4.61
C ILE A 126 -8.28 -6.37 -5.31
N ALA A 127 -8.66 -6.37 -6.58
CA ALA A 127 -8.89 -7.60 -7.33
C ALA A 127 -7.60 -8.44 -7.46
N VAL A 128 -6.46 -7.81 -7.73
CA VAL A 128 -5.16 -8.50 -7.78
C VAL A 128 -4.82 -9.10 -6.41
N LEU A 129 -4.94 -8.34 -5.34
CA LEU A 129 -4.65 -8.79 -3.98
C LEU A 129 -5.55 -9.96 -3.56
N HIS A 130 -6.83 -9.94 -3.92
CA HIS A 130 -7.74 -11.08 -3.70
C HIS A 130 -7.30 -12.33 -4.45
N GLN A 131 -6.84 -12.21 -5.71
CA GLN A 131 -6.30 -13.36 -6.46
C GLN A 131 -5.04 -13.93 -5.80
N LEU A 132 -4.26 -13.07 -5.13
CA LEU A 132 -3.09 -13.46 -4.35
C LEU A 132 -3.44 -13.94 -2.93
N ARG A 133 -4.74 -14.10 -2.61
CA ARG A 133 -5.28 -14.57 -1.33
C ARG A 133 -5.00 -13.65 -0.14
N ALA A 134 -4.80 -12.36 -0.37
CA ALA A 134 -4.71 -11.37 0.71
C ALA A 134 -6.03 -11.31 1.50
N ASN A 135 -5.91 -11.05 2.80
CA ASN A 135 -7.04 -10.58 3.59
C ASN A 135 -7.21 -9.10 3.34
N ILE A 136 -8.34 -8.70 2.77
CA ILE A 136 -8.61 -7.29 2.49
C ILE A 136 -10.07 -6.96 2.81
N ASP A 137 -10.28 -5.93 3.63
CA ASP A 137 -11.60 -5.36 3.82
C ASP A 137 -11.90 -4.39 2.67
N ALA A 138 -12.54 -4.90 1.62
CA ALA A 138 -12.91 -4.12 0.45
C ALA A 138 -13.90 -2.97 0.76
N SER A 139 -14.52 -2.95 1.95
CA SER A 139 -15.36 -1.84 2.40
C SER A 139 -14.55 -0.70 3.05
N ASN A 140 -13.32 -0.99 3.46
CA ASN A 140 -12.40 -0.04 4.10
C ASN A 140 -11.30 0.42 3.14
N PHE A 141 -11.69 1.05 2.05
CA PHE A 141 -10.77 1.74 1.14
C PHE A 141 -10.96 3.26 1.25
N MET A 142 -9.91 4.01 0.96
CA MET A 142 -9.96 5.47 1.02
C MET A 142 -9.52 6.10 -0.28
N ALA A 143 -10.49 6.60 -1.05
CA ALA A 143 -10.30 7.34 -2.28
C ALA A 143 -10.61 8.82 -2.05
N VAL A 144 -9.62 9.71 -2.22
CA VAL A 144 -9.76 11.16 -1.99
C VAL A 144 -9.68 11.90 -3.32
N PRO A 145 -10.80 12.42 -3.84
CA PRO A 145 -10.83 13.24 -5.06
C PRO A 145 -10.50 14.70 -4.74
N PHE A 146 -10.28 15.49 -5.79
CA PHE A 146 -10.14 16.95 -5.77
C PHE A 146 -9.12 17.48 -4.77
N ALA A 147 -8.08 16.74 -4.49
CA ALA A 147 -7.04 17.18 -3.57
C ALA A 147 -6.29 18.38 -4.15
N ASP A 148 -6.11 19.41 -3.34
CA ASP A 148 -5.23 20.52 -3.64
C ASP A 148 -3.75 20.12 -3.47
N THR A 149 -2.84 20.90 -4.00
CA THR A 149 -1.39 20.65 -3.89
C THR A 149 -0.78 21.20 -2.59
N GLU A 150 -1.53 21.99 -1.84
CA GLU A 150 -1.08 22.63 -0.59
C GLU A 150 -1.37 21.76 0.65
N GLY A 151 -2.07 20.62 0.46
CA GLY A 151 -2.37 19.69 1.54
C GLY A 151 -3.63 20.02 2.35
N LYS A 152 -4.45 20.99 1.93
CA LYS A 152 -5.72 21.32 2.60
C LYS A 152 -6.67 20.13 2.64
N PHE A 153 -6.60 19.25 1.62
CA PHE A 153 -7.41 18.02 1.57
C PHE A 153 -7.23 17.15 2.83
N ILE A 154 -6.11 17.25 3.53
CA ILE A 154 -5.88 16.53 4.80
C ILE A 154 -6.87 16.99 5.86
N ALA A 155 -6.99 18.32 6.05
CA ALA A 155 -7.94 18.89 7.04
C ALA A 155 -9.38 18.46 6.72
N ASP A 156 -9.76 18.53 5.44
CA ASP A 156 -11.11 18.18 4.96
C ASP A 156 -11.42 16.68 5.14
N ASN A 157 -10.40 15.84 5.14
CA ASN A 157 -10.54 14.37 5.26
C ASN A 157 -10.10 13.83 6.64
N LYS A 158 -9.79 14.66 7.62
CA LYS A 158 -9.28 14.22 8.93
C LYS A 158 -10.14 13.13 9.59
N LYS A 159 -11.47 13.31 9.55
CA LYS A 159 -12.39 12.30 10.07
C LYS A 159 -12.31 10.99 9.30
N ARG A 160 -12.25 11.05 7.97
CA ARG A 160 -12.15 9.85 7.11
C ARG A 160 -10.84 9.10 7.34
N ILE A 161 -9.72 9.83 7.54
CA ILE A 161 -8.41 9.26 7.86
C ILE A 161 -8.50 8.49 9.17
N LYS A 162 -9.07 9.11 10.21
CA LYS A 162 -9.26 8.44 11.50
C LYS A 162 -10.19 7.23 11.39
N ASP A 163 -11.36 7.37 10.74
CA ASP A 163 -12.33 6.28 10.58
C ASP A 163 -11.70 5.09 9.80
N PHE A 164 -10.87 5.37 8.78
CA PHE A 164 -10.12 4.36 8.04
C PHE A 164 -9.14 3.62 8.96
N ALA A 165 -8.33 4.36 9.73
CA ALA A 165 -7.34 3.78 10.62
C ALA A 165 -8.00 2.93 11.74
N ASP A 166 -9.06 3.43 12.36
CA ASP A 166 -9.80 2.71 13.41
C ASP A 166 -10.41 1.40 12.88
N LYS A 167 -10.91 1.38 11.64
CA LYS A 167 -11.40 0.17 10.98
C LYS A 167 -10.27 -0.80 10.69
N PHE A 168 -9.14 -0.31 10.19
CA PHE A 168 -8.00 -1.16 9.86
C PHE A 168 -7.39 -1.78 11.11
N LYS A 169 -7.26 -1.04 12.22
CA LYS A 169 -6.85 -1.59 13.52
C LYS A 169 -7.74 -2.76 13.93
N LYS A 170 -9.05 -2.57 13.92
CA LYS A 170 -10.01 -3.64 14.23
C LYS A 170 -9.94 -4.84 13.28
N PHE A 171 -9.51 -4.62 12.05
CA PHE A 171 -9.37 -5.67 11.05
C PHE A 171 -8.14 -6.54 11.29
N ILE A 172 -7.01 -5.93 11.66
CA ILE A 172 -5.75 -6.64 11.90
C ILE A 172 -5.66 -7.28 13.30
N GLU A 173 -6.53 -6.90 14.25
CA GLU A 173 -6.61 -7.44 15.60
C GLU A 173 -7.48 -8.70 15.71
N LYS A 174 -8.11 -9.12 14.63
CA LYS A 174 -8.95 -10.34 14.55
C LYS A 174 -8.11 -11.58 14.28
#